data_1e00069652bb68736449e04833bed8ec
#
_entry.id   1e00069652bb68736449e04833bed8ec
#
_cell.length_a   1.000
_cell.length_b   1.000
_cell.length_c   1.000
_cell.angle_alpha   90.00
_cell.angle_beta   90.00
_cell.angle_gamma   90.00
#
_symmetry.space_group_name_H-M   'P 1'
#
loop_
_entity.id
_entity.type
_entity.pdbx_description
1 polymer ?
#
loop_
_entity_poly.entity_id
_entity_poly.type
_entity_poly.pdbx_seq_one_letter_code
_entity_poly.pdbx_strand_id
1 'polypeptide(L)'
;KIGIVAFILLFFIGAAGLFLEPSRWFHRDFYEIHAVFDNAQGIRDHAQVLYAGVSVGRVRRIHVKDGKAVLDLDIREGTVIPEDARFTIDSSGVVGDLYVKISGGRPGSRNLSDGMTVQEYKNDRMDELMEKAGRLMDTAKGLQGTIEEFKEK
;
A
#
# COMPACT_ATOMS: atom_id res chain seq x y z
N LYS A 1 -12.58 21.64 -59.70
CA LYS A 1 -11.64 22.48 -58.91
C LYS A 1 -11.95 22.49 -57.41
N ILE A 2 -13.22 22.23 -56.97
CA ILE A 2 -13.64 22.20 -55.59
C ILE A 2 -13.18 20.89 -54.88
N GLY A 3 -13.14 19.78 -55.63
CA GLY A 3 -12.73 18.45 -55.07
C GLY A 3 -11.27 18.38 -54.59
N ILE A 4 -10.39 19.13 -55.27
CA ILE A 4 -8.95 19.15 -54.91
C ILE A 4 -8.76 19.89 -53.56
N VAL A 5 -9.48 20.98 -53.37
CA VAL A 5 -9.44 21.76 -52.11
C VAL A 5 -10.00 20.96 -50.96
N ALA A 6 -11.12 20.26 -51.18
CA ALA A 6 -11.72 19.39 -50.18
C ALA A 6 -10.78 18.23 -49.77
N PHE A 7 -10.08 17.63 -50.74
CA PHE A 7 -9.11 16.56 -50.49
C PHE A 7 -7.91 17.06 -49.69
N ILE A 8 -7.37 18.22 -50.00
CA ILE A 8 -6.26 18.85 -49.30
C ILE A 8 -6.68 19.14 -47.82
N LEU A 9 -7.88 19.66 -47.63
CA LEU A 9 -8.41 19.99 -46.30
C LEU A 9 -8.61 18.72 -45.46
N LEU A 10 -9.14 17.63 -46.02
CA LEU A 10 -9.28 16.34 -45.38
C LEU A 10 -7.92 15.72 -45.05
N PHE A 11 -6.92 15.85 -45.93
CA PHE A 11 -5.58 15.39 -45.69
C PHE A 11 -4.91 16.14 -44.53
N PHE A 12 -5.08 17.47 -44.47
CA PHE A 12 -4.53 18.23 -43.33
C PHE A 12 -5.22 17.93 -41.99
N ILE A 13 -6.54 17.69 -41.98
CA ILE A 13 -7.27 17.28 -40.79
C ILE A 13 -6.82 15.90 -40.34
N GLY A 14 -6.63 14.95 -41.26
CA GLY A 14 -6.12 13.63 -40.96
C GLY A 14 -4.66 13.65 -40.45
N ALA A 15 -3.81 14.45 -41.09
CA ALA A 15 -2.43 14.64 -40.65
C ALA A 15 -2.31 15.33 -39.29
N ALA A 16 -3.15 16.33 -39.02
CA ALA A 16 -3.22 16.98 -37.70
C ALA A 16 -3.64 16.00 -36.61
N GLY A 17 -4.55 15.05 -36.91
CA GLY A 17 -4.93 13.97 -35.98
C GLY A 17 -3.79 13.02 -35.65
N LEU A 18 -2.84 12.79 -36.55
CA LEU A 18 -1.65 11.96 -36.31
C LEU A 18 -0.55 12.69 -35.54
N PHE A 19 -0.49 14.02 -35.62
CA PHE A 19 0.45 14.85 -34.86
C PHE A 19 -0.03 15.17 -33.43
N LEU A 20 -1.29 15.00 -33.14
CA LEU A 20 -1.83 15.04 -31.79
C LEU A 20 -1.58 13.69 -31.12
N GLU A 21 -0.35 13.46 -30.68
CA GLU A 21 -0.03 12.30 -29.83
C GLU A 21 -0.91 12.38 -28.57
N PRO A 22 -1.90 11.49 -28.40
CA PRO A 22 -2.75 11.49 -27.19
C PRO A 22 -1.96 11.16 -25.94
N SER A 23 -0.74 10.67 -26.08
CA SER A 23 0.17 10.31 -24.98
C SER A 23 0.64 11.49 -24.13
N ARG A 24 0.55 12.74 -24.62
CA ARG A 24 0.94 13.94 -23.87
C ARG A 24 -0.16 14.51 -22.97
N TRP A 25 -1.42 14.07 -23.13
CA TRP A 25 -2.54 14.55 -22.33
C TRP A 25 -2.83 13.67 -21.11
N PHE A 26 -2.26 12.47 -21.05
CA PHE A 26 -2.25 11.67 -19.84
C PHE A 26 -0.96 11.97 -19.05
N HIS A 27 -0.90 13.12 -18.41
CA HIS A 27 -0.09 13.24 -17.21
C HIS A 27 -0.67 12.19 -16.28
N ARG A 28 0.11 11.11 -16.03
CA ARG A 28 -0.21 10.21 -14.95
C ARG A 28 0.04 11.02 -13.68
N ASP A 29 -1.03 11.60 -13.14
CA ASP A 29 -0.97 12.27 -11.84
C ASP A 29 -0.64 11.30 -10.70
N PHE A 30 -0.41 10.02 -11.05
CA PHE A 30 -0.18 8.92 -10.12
C PHE A 30 0.84 7.92 -10.69
N TYR A 31 1.69 7.40 -9.81
CA TYR A 31 2.51 6.23 -10.09
C TYR A 31 2.00 5.04 -9.25
N GLU A 32 2.23 3.83 -9.72
CA GLU A 32 1.69 2.61 -9.15
C GLU A 32 2.72 1.90 -8.27
N ILE A 33 2.30 1.46 -7.08
CA ILE A 33 3.07 0.59 -6.20
C ILE A 33 2.23 -0.66 -5.90
N HIS A 34 2.85 -1.84 -5.96
CA HIS A 34 2.23 -3.10 -5.56
C HIS A 34 2.60 -3.43 -4.12
N ALA A 35 1.67 -3.31 -3.20
CA ALA A 35 1.89 -3.63 -1.80
C ALA A 35 1.36 -5.04 -1.50
N VAL A 36 2.22 -5.92 -1.00
CA VAL A 36 1.91 -7.32 -0.69
C VAL A 36 1.71 -7.47 0.81
N PHE A 37 0.53 -7.94 1.20
CA PHE A 37 0.12 -8.19 2.57
C PHE A 37 -0.22 -9.67 2.77
N ASP A 38 0.02 -10.21 3.94
CA ASP A 38 -0.43 -11.56 4.27
C ASP A 38 -1.97 -11.63 4.37
N ASN A 39 -2.59 -10.52 4.82
CA ASN A 39 -4.04 -10.41 4.95
C ASN A 39 -4.50 -8.98 4.66
N ALA A 40 -5.45 -8.82 3.75
CA ALA A 40 -6.03 -7.51 3.42
C ALA A 40 -7.01 -6.98 4.49
N GLN A 41 -7.33 -7.75 5.52
CA GLN A 41 -8.20 -7.37 6.64
C GLN A 41 -9.59 -6.83 6.24
N GLY A 42 -10.01 -7.02 4.99
CA GLY A 42 -11.27 -6.49 4.46
C GLY A 42 -11.20 -5.04 3.95
N ILE A 43 -9.99 -4.50 3.71
CA ILE A 43 -9.83 -3.21 3.02
C ILE A 43 -10.54 -3.24 1.66
N ARG A 44 -11.09 -2.11 1.25
CA ARG A 44 -11.88 -1.99 0.02
C ARG A 44 -11.10 -1.27 -1.07
N ASP A 45 -11.53 -1.47 -2.31
CA ASP A 45 -11.09 -0.64 -3.43
C ASP A 45 -11.39 0.84 -3.12
N HIS A 46 -10.53 1.71 -3.57
CA HIS A 46 -10.55 3.16 -3.30
C HIS A 46 -10.26 3.57 -1.85
N ALA A 47 -9.88 2.63 -0.96
CA ALA A 47 -9.39 2.99 0.37
C ALA A 47 -8.22 3.98 0.27
N GLN A 48 -8.13 4.87 1.24
CA GLN A 48 -7.08 5.90 1.25
C GLN A 48 -5.70 5.31 1.50
N VAL A 49 -4.69 5.94 0.94
CA VAL A 49 -3.28 5.69 1.27
C VAL A 49 -2.74 6.94 1.97
N LEU A 50 -2.34 6.78 3.22
CA LEU A 50 -1.81 7.86 4.05
C LEU A 50 -0.30 7.68 4.25
N TYR A 51 0.49 8.72 3.98
CA TYR A 51 1.90 8.79 4.33
C TYR A 51 2.11 9.86 5.40
N ALA A 52 2.65 9.46 6.53
CA ALA A 52 2.79 10.33 7.70
C ALA A 52 1.47 11.05 8.09
N GLY A 53 0.31 10.41 7.89
CA GLY A 53 -1.01 10.97 8.18
C GLY A 53 -1.60 11.84 7.06
N VAL A 54 -0.88 12.07 5.96
CA VAL A 54 -1.36 12.85 4.82
C VAL A 54 -1.85 11.92 3.73
N SER A 55 -3.02 12.19 3.14
CA SER A 55 -3.55 11.42 2.01
C SER A 55 -2.71 11.67 0.76
N VAL A 56 -2.01 10.64 0.31
CA VAL A 56 -1.11 10.69 -0.86
C VAL A 56 -1.60 9.85 -2.02
N GLY A 57 -2.65 9.05 -1.82
CA GLY A 57 -3.14 8.18 -2.86
C GLY A 57 -4.35 7.35 -2.45
N ARG A 58 -4.60 6.30 -3.21
CA ARG A 58 -5.71 5.36 -2.98
C ARG A 58 -5.35 3.96 -3.44
N VAL A 59 -6.05 2.97 -2.91
CA VAL A 59 -6.03 1.59 -3.40
C VAL A 59 -6.81 1.56 -4.71
N ARG A 60 -6.17 1.15 -5.81
CA ARG A 60 -6.81 1.02 -7.12
C ARG A 60 -7.52 -0.32 -7.26
N ARG A 61 -6.86 -1.39 -6.84
CA ARG A 61 -7.35 -2.76 -6.97
C ARG A 61 -6.78 -3.64 -5.87
N ILE A 62 -7.54 -4.65 -5.51
CA ILE A 62 -7.13 -5.68 -4.56
C ILE A 62 -7.30 -7.04 -5.25
N HIS A 63 -6.26 -7.87 -5.21
CA HIS A 63 -6.31 -9.22 -5.76
C HIS A 63 -5.45 -10.18 -4.93
N VAL A 64 -5.66 -11.48 -5.11
CA VAL A 64 -4.88 -12.52 -4.43
C VAL A 64 -3.87 -13.11 -5.41
N LYS A 65 -2.61 -13.19 -4.98
CA LYS A 65 -1.54 -13.84 -5.71
C LYS A 65 -0.67 -14.65 -4.72
N ASP A 66 -0.41 -15.90 -5.06
CA ASP A 66 0.42 -16.81 -4.25
C ASP A 66 -0.02 -16.89 -2.77
N GLY A 67 -1.32 -16.86 -2.51
CA GLY A 67 -1.90 -16.91 -1.17
C GLY A 67 -1.79 -15.62 -0.36
N LYS A 68 -1.32 -14.52 -0.96
CA LYS A 68 -1.19 -13.20 -0.34
C LYS A 68 -2.11 -12.19 -1.02
N ALA A 69 -2.49 -11.17 -0.27
CA ALA A 69 -3.23 -10.04 -0.81
C ALA A 69 -2.26 -9.04 -1.45
N VAL A 70 -2.48 -8.71 -2.70
CA VAL A 70 -1.73 -7.69 -3.43
C VAL A 70 -2.65 -6.49 -3.65
N LEU A 71 -2.23 -5.34 -3.16
CA LEU A 71 -2.91 -4.07 -3.30
C LEU A 71 -2.15 -3.20 -4.32
N ASP A 72 -2.80 -2.86 -5.40
CA ASP A 72 -2.29 -1.90 -6.37
C ASP A 72 -2.63 -0.49 -5.86
N LEU A 73 -1.61 0.28 -5.52
CA LEU A 73 -1.72 1.61 -4.94
C LEU A 73 -1.41 2.67 -5.99
N ASP A 74 -2.35 3.59 -6.23
CA ASP A 74 -2.12 4.81 -6.99
C ASP A 74 -1.59 5.89 -6.05
N ILE A 75 -0.33 6.28 -6.20
CA ILE A 75 0.31 7.32 -5.41
C ILE A 75 0.46 8.58 -6.25
N ARG A 76 0.08 9.72 -5.69
CA ARG A 76 0.18 11.03 -6.38
C ARG A 76 1.62 11.35 -6.76
N GLU A 77 1.84 11.76 -8.00
CA GLU A 77 3.15 12.25 -8.45
C GLU A 77 3.65 13.38 -7.54
N GLY A 78 4.97 13.42 -7.35
CA GLY A 78 5.60 14.35 -6.42
C GLY A 78 5.65 13.87 -4.96
N THR A 79 4.95 12.77 -4.62
CA THR A 79 5.12 12.12 -3.32
C THR A 79 6.34 11.21 -3.36
N VAL A 80 7.37 11.55 -2.60
CA VAL A 80 8.60 10.78 -2.48
C VAL A 80 8.45 9.81 -1.32
N ILE A 81 8.41 8.51 -1.60
CA ILE A 81 8.33 7.45 -0.59
C ILE A 81 9.62 6.65 -0.62
N PRO A 82 10.41 6.60 0.46
CA PRO A 82 11.61 5.79 0.55
C PRO A 82 11.30 4.27 0.49
N GLU A 83 12.20 3.48 -0.09
CA GLU A 83 12.06 2.01 -0.17
C GLU A 83 11.97 1.33 1.21
N ASP A 84 12.57 1.93 2.24
CA ASP A 84 12.54 1.43 3.61
C ASP A 84 11.33 1.94 4.42
N ALA A 85 10.37 2.59 3.77
CA ALA A 85 9.10 2.94 4.39
C ALA A 85 8.28 1.69 4.73
N ARG A 86 7.50 1.77 5.78
CA ARG A 86 6.70 0.67 6.32
C ARG A 86 5.27 0.80 5.85
N PHE A 87 4.76 -0.27 5.26
CA PHE A 87 3.38 -0.37 4.78
C PHE A 87 2.57 -1.24 5.72
N THR A 88 1.49 -0.72 6.26
CA THR A 88 0.55 -1.42 7.15
C THR A 88 -0.88 -1.08 6.77
N ILE A 89 -1.83 -1.95 7.11
CA ILE A 89 -3.26 -1.64 7.05
C ILE A 89 -3.67 -1.23 8.45
N ASP A 90 -4.37 -0.11 8.58
CA ASP A 90 -4.82 0.47 9.84
C ASP A 90 -6.27 0.93 9.69
N SER A 91 -6.96 1.18 10.81
CA SER A 91 -8.35 1.63 10.82
C SER A 91 -8.49 3.04 11.38
N SER A 92 -9.45 3.79 10.86
CA SER A 92 -9.80 5.11 11.38
C SER A 92 -10.67 4.99 12.63
N GLY A 93 -10.04 4.63 13.77
CA GLY A 93 -10.72 4.40 15.03
C GLY A 93 -11.22 2.96 15.22
N VAL A 94 -12.05 2.76 16.26
CA VAL A 94 -12.54 1.42 16.66
C VAL A 94 -13.55 0.85 15.65
N VAL A 95 -14.31 1.70 14.98
CA VAL A 95 -15.30 1.36 13.96
C VAL A 95 -15.15 2.34 12.82
N GLY A 96 -14.11 2.17 12.01
CA GLY A 96 -13.80 3.07 10.90
C GLY A 96 -13.38 2.36 9.64
N ASP A 97 -13.28 3.11 8.55
CA ASP A 97 -12.77 2.58 7.30
C ASP A 97 -11.29 2.23 7.42
N LEU A 98 -10.91 1.12 6.78
CA LEU A 98 -9.53 0.69 6.67
C LEU A 98 -8.80 1.52 5.61
N TYR A 99 -7.54 1.80 5.87
CA TYR A 99 -6.66 2.51 4.96
C TYR A 99 -5.25 1.92 4.97
N VAL A 100 -4.50 2.18 3.91
CA VAL A 100 -3.07 1.83 3.87
C VAL A 100 -2.28 2.95 4.52
N LYS A 101 -1.53 2.62 5.55
CA LYS A 101 -0.65 3.53 6.27
C LYS A 101 0.79 3.31 5.84
N ILE A 102 1.41 4.37 5.38
CA ILE A 102 2.85 4.41 5.09
C ILE A 102 3.51 5.27 6.16
N SER A 103 4.56 4.75 6.77
CA SER A 103 5.27 5.44 7.84
C SER A 103 6.77 5.18 7.79
N GLY A 104 7.56 6.06 8.37
CA GLY A 104 9.01 5.94 8.40
C GLY A 104 9.64 6.25 7.03
N GLY A 105 10.81 5.65 6.79
CA GLY A 105 11.68 5.95 5.67
C GLY A 105 12.81 6.89 6.10
N ARG A 106 14.04 6.60 5.67
CA ARG A 106 15.21 7.42 5.97
C ARG A 106 15.46 8.44 4.87
N PRO A 107 15.70 9.71 5.20
CA PRO A 107 16.15 10.68 4.21
C PRO A 107 17.43 10.19 3.51
N GLY A 108 17.42 10.16 2.17
CA GLY A 108 18.55 9.69 1.38
C GLY A 108 18.51 8.21 1.01
N SER A 109 17.55 7.42 1.49
CA SER A 109 17.26 6.10 0.94
C SER A 109 16.78 6.20 -0.50
N ARG A 110 16.96 5.11 -1.29
CA ARG A 110 16.37 5.04 -2.62
C ARG A 110 14.84 5.22 -2.51
N ASN A 111 14.27 5.89 -3.48
CA ASN A 111 12.83 6.13 -3.54
C ASN A 111 12.12 5.05 -4.33
N LEU A 112 10.89 4.77 -3.95
CA LEU A 112 10.01 3.90 -4.72
C LEU A 112 9.69 4.55 -6.07
N SER A 113 9.65 3.71 -7.09
CA SER A 113 9.33 4.09 -8.47
C SER A 113 8.12 3.32 -8.97
N ASP A 114 7.56 3.77 -10.09
CA ASP A 114 6.41 3.13 -10.74
C ASP A 114 6.64 1.64 -10.97
N GLY A 115 5.65 0.81 -10.65
CA GLY A 115 5.67 -0.65 -10.78
C GLY A 115 6.47 -1.40 -9.72
N MET A 116 7.02 -0.74 -8.70
CA MET A 116 7.76 -1.44 -7.63
C MET A 116 6.82 -2.19 -6.68
N THR A 117 7.34 -3.31 -6.17
CA THR A 117 6.63 -4.14 -5.19
C THR A 117 7.24 -3.96 -3.80
N VAL A 118 6.39 -3.73 -2.82
CA VAL A 118 6.75 -3.63 -1.41
C VAL A 118 6.04 -4.71 -0.59
N GLN A 119 6.65 -5.10 0.53
CA GLN A 119 6.07 -6.08 1.45
C GLN A 119 5.47 -5.38 2.67
N GLU A 120 4.45 -6.00 3.26
CA GLU A 120 3.92 -5.60 4.55
C GLU A 120 5.03 -5.53 5.61
N TYR A 121 5.00 -4.46 6.41
CA TYR A 121 5.87 -4.37 7.57
C TYR A 121 5.31 -5.22 8.72
N LYS A 122 6.02 -6.31 9.05
CA LYS A 122 5.76 -7.11 10.24
C LYS A 122 6.60 -6.58 11.40
N ASN A 123 5.92 -6.32 12.50
CA ASN A 123 6.63 -5.93 13.72
C ASN A 123 7.05 -7.19 14.51
N ASP A 124 8.07 -7.88 14.01
CA ASP A 124 8.58 -9.12 14.61
C ASP A 124 8.90 -8.96 16.10
N ARG A 125 9.22 -7.74 16.55
CA ARG A 125 9.45 -7.46 17.98
C ARG A 125 8.19 -7.54 18.83
N MET A 126 7.03 -7.16 18.27
CA MET A 126 5.77 -7.24 19.01
C MET A 126 5.36 -8.70 19.19
N ASP A 127 5.52 -9.51 18.16
CA ASP A 127 5.22 -10.93 18.19
C ASP A 127 6.16 -11.65 19.16
N GLU A 128 7.45 -11.33 19.16
CA GLU A 128 8.43 -11.84 20.13
C GLU A 128 8.10 -11.43 21.58
N LEU A 129 7.67 -10.20 21.80
CA LEU A 129 7.26 -9.71 23.12
C LEU A 129 5.99 -10.39 23.62
N MET A 130 5.00 -10.60 22.74
CA MET A 130 3.77 -11.31 23.04
C MET A 130 4.06 -12.79 23.41
N GLU A 131 4.94 -13.43 22.66
CA GLU A 131 5.36 -14.81 22.95
C GLU A 131 6.09 -14.89 24.31
N LYS A 132 7.02 -13.97 24.58
CA LYS A 132 7.71 -13.89 25.88
C LYS A 132 6.75 -13.63 27.04
N ALA A 133 5.77 -12.72 26.85
CA ALA A 133 4.75 -12.45 27.85
C ALA A 133 3.89 -13.69 28.13
N GLY A 134 3.49 -14.42 27.08
CA GLY A 134 2.77 -15.69 27.21
C GLY A 134 3.55 -16.73 28.03
N ARG A 135 4.82 -16.93 27.72
CA ARG A 135 5.70 -17.86 28.46
C ARG A 135 5.84 -17.47 29.93
N LEU A 136 5.96 -16.17 30.24
CA LEU A 136 6.04 -15.68 31.62
C LEU A 136 4.73 -15.93 32.37
N MET A 137 3.58 -15.74 31.75
CA MET A 137 2.27 -16.06 32.35
C MET A 137 2.11 -17.54 32.64
N ASP A 138 2.55 -18.42 31.75
CA ASP A 138 2.49 -19.87 31.95
C ASP A 138 3.42 -20.32 33.08
N THR A 139 4.61 -19.73 33.15
CA THR A 139 5.55 -19.98 34.26
C THR A 139 4.98 -19.51 35.59
N ALA A 140 4.35 -18.32 35.63
CA ALA A 140 3.72 -17.79 36.85
C ALA A 140 2.54 -18.68 37.33
N LYS A 141 1.73 -19.20 36.41
CA LYS A 141 0.69 -20.18 36.76
C LYS A 141 1.23 -21.47 37.28
N GLY A 142 2.33 -21.99 36.70
CA GLY A 142 3.00 -23.19 37.19
C GLY A 142 3.54 -23.02 38.61
N LEU A 143 4.11 -21.85 38.94
CA LEU A 143 4.59 -21.55 40.28
C LEU A 143 3.45 -21.44 41.30
N GLN A 144 2.29 -20.85 40.90
CA GLN A 144 1.12 -20.82 41.80
C GLN A 144 0.60 -22.21 42.13
N GLY A 145 0.53 -23.13 41.15
CA GLY A 145 0.16 -24.52 41.40
C GLY A 145 1.10 -25.24 42.36
N THR A 146 2.39 -24.98 42.23
CA THR A 146 3.42 -25.58 43.14
C THR A 146 3.31 -25.03 44.56
N ILE A 147 2.99 -23.72 44.72
CA ILE A 147 2.82 -23.10 46.04
C ILE A 147 1.57 -23.66 46.76
N GLU A 148 0.47 -23.89 46.03
CA GLU A 148 -0.72 -24.51 46.60
C GLU A 148 -0.48 -25.93 47.06
N GLU A 149 0.29 -26.72 46.31
CA GLU A 149 0.68 -28.10 46.67
C GLU A 149 1.55 -28.16 47.94
N PHE A 150 2.39 -27.13 48.18
CA PHE A 150 3.19 -27.01 49.41
C PHE A 150 2.38 -26.53 50.62
N LYS A 151 1.23 -25.88 50.40
CA LYS A 151 0.36 -25.39 51.48
C LYS A 151 -0.58 -26.46 52.08
N GLU A 152 -0.80 -27.54 51.33
CA GLU A 152 -1.67 -28.65 51.71
C GLU A 152 -0.94 -29.81 52.48
N LYS A 153 0.38 -29.70 52.63
CA LYS A 153 1.18 -30.61 53.44
C LYS A 153 1.63 -29.97 54.75
#